data_979def00bceeace2c18d81116e323776
#
_entry.id   979def00bceeace2c18d81116e323776
#
_cell.length_a   1.000
_cell.length_b   1.000
_cell.length_c   1.000
_cell.angle_alpha   90.00
_cell.angle_beta   90.00
_cell.angle_gamma   90.00
#
_symmetry.space_group_name_H-M   'P 1'
#
loop_
_entity.id
_entity.type
_entity.pdbx_description
1 polymer ?
#
loop_
_entity_poly.entity_id
_entity_poly.type
_entity_poly.pdbx_seq_one_letter_code
_entity_poly.pdbx_strand_id
1 'polypeptide(L)'
;LFHGVGAVDSIVDVCSVAICLDDLGIEDIVVESLSEGHGTIHCAHGLTPIPVPAVVNLCQAGNIALTPAPVAGELVTPTGAAIVTALRTSEHLPARYRIEAVGYGAGKRPYEGCSGTLRCLLVHADA
;
A
#
# COMPACT_ATOMS: atom_id res chain seq x y z
N LEU A 1 7.17 -23.74 -1.11
CA LEU A 1 6.66 -23.53 0.24
C LEU A 1 6.48 -22.03 0.49
N PHE A 2 5.32 -21.65 0.95
CA PHE A 2 4.93 -20.25 1.16
C PHE A 2 5.30 -19.79 2.58
N HIS A 3 6.57 -19.83 2.92
CA HIS A 3 7.05 -19.42 4.24
C HIS A 3 6.86 -17.92 4.47
N GLY A 4 6.31 -17.56 5.62
CA GLY A 4 6.19 -16.18 6.08
C GLY A 4 5.20 -15.33 5.30
N VAL A 5 4.61 -15.88 4.27
CA VAL A 5 3.54 -15.22 3.52
C VAL A 5 2.27 -15.99 3.81
N GLY A 6 1.30 -15.37 4.43
CA GLY A 6 -0.03 -15.95 4.53
C GLY A 6 -0.60 -16.08 3.14
N ALA A 7 -0.28 -17.13 2.40
CA ALA A 7 -0.64 -17.25 0.99
C ALA A 7 -2.15 -17.11 0.77
N VAL A 8 -2.96 -17.66 1.67
CA VAL A 8 -4.42 -17.51 1.61
C VAL A 8 -4.83 -16.07 1.85
N ASP A 9 -4.24 -15.40 2.86
CA ASP A 9 -4.52 -14.01 3.16
C ASP A 9 -4.12 -13.09 2.01
N SER A 10 -2.97 -13.33 1.40
CA SER A 10 -2.50 -12.55 0.25
C SER A 10 -3.41 -12.74 -0.97
N ILE A 11 -3.87 -13.96 -1.22
CA ILE A 11 -4.82 -14.23 -2.30
C ILE A 11 -6.14 -13.51 -2.05
N VAL A 12 -6.66 -13.57 -0.84
CA VAL A 12 -7.90 -12.86 -0.45
C VAL A 12 -7.73 -11.35 -0.64
N ASP A 13 -6.61 -10.79 -0.20
CA ASP A 13 -6.34 -9.35 -0.32
C ASP A 13 -6.31 -8.92 -1.79
N VAL A 14 -5.57 -9.63 -2.62
CA VAL A 14 -5.44 -9.30 -4.05
C VAL A 14 -6.78 -9.44 -4.78
N CYS A 15 -7.49 -10.54 -4.55
CA CYS A 15 -8.79 -10.76 -5.17
C CYS A 15 -9.84 -9.75 -4.71
N SER A 16 -9.82 -9.40 -3.42
CA SER A 16 -10.75 -8.41 -2.86
C SER A 16 -10.55 -7.02 -3.49
N VAL A 17 -9.30 -6.60 -3.64
CA VAL A 17 -8.98 -5.32 -4.30
C VAL A 17 -9.48 -5.33 -5.74
N ALA A 18 -9.20 -6.40 -6.49
CA ALA A 18 -9.64 -6.53 -7.88
C ALA A 18 -11.17 -6.46 -8.01
N ILE A 19 -11.88 -7.18 -7.14
CA ILE A 19 -13.36 -7.19 -7.14
C ILE A 19 -13.90 -5.81 -6.83
N CYS A 20 -13.36 -5.12 -5.81
CA CYS A 20 -13.80 -3.79 -5.44
C CYS A 20 -13.57 -2.77 -6.56
N LEU A 21 -12.41 -2.80 -7.20
CA LEU A 21 -12.10 -1.89 -8.30
C LEU A 21 -13.01 -2.13 -9.50
N ASP A 22 -13.29 -3.38 -9.82
CA ASP A 22 -14.21 -3.75 -10.90
C ASP A 22 -15.64 -3.30 -10.59
N ASP A 23 -16.10 -3.56 -9.38
CA ASP A 23 -17.44 -3.17 -8.94
C ASP A 23 -17.65 -1.65 -8.94
N LEU A 24 -16.63 -0.90 -8.54
CA LEU A 24 -16.67 0.57 -8.53
C LEU A 24 -16.41 1.19 -9.91
N GLY A 25 -16.02 0.41 -10.90
CA GLY A 25 -15.70 0.91 -12.23
C GLY A 25 -14.46 1.80 -12.28
N ILE A 26 -13.47 1.50 -11.44
CA ILE A 26 -12.23 2.30 -11.35
C ILE A 26 -11.33 2.02 -12.55
N GLU A 27 -10.93 3.05 -13.26
CA GLU A 27 -10.01 2.97 -14.39
C GLU A 27 -8.62 3.49 -14.03
N ASP A 28 -8.56 4.55 -13.23
CA ASP A 28 -7.30 5.20 -12.84
C ASP A 28 -7.05 5.09 -11.35
N ILE A 29 -5.81 4.78 -10.99
CA ILE A 29 -5.38 4.65 -9.60
C ILE A 29 -4.15 5.51 -9.40
N VAL A 30 -4.29 6.52 -8.55
CA VAL A 30 -3.21 7.47 -8.25
C VAL A 30 -2.60 7.13 -6.91
N VAL A 31 -1.29 6.93 -6.90
CA VAL A 31 -0.49 6.79 -5.67
C VAL A 31 0.73 7.66 -5.81
N GLU A 32 0.78 8.75 -5.06
CA GLU A 32 1.90 9.69 -5.11
C GLU A 32 3.14 9.11 -4.45
N SER A 33 2.95 8.50 -3.28
CA SER A 33 4.00 7.79 -2.57
C SER A 33 3.38 6.85 -1.55
N LEU A 34 4.19 5.94 -1.03
CA LEU A 34 3.83 5.10 0.11
C LEU A 34 4.60 5.59 1.33
N SER A 35 3.92 5.76 2.45
CA SER A 35 4.56 6.12 3.72
C SER A 35 5.12 4.87 4.38
N GLU A 36 6.42 4.87 4.66
CA GLU A 36 7.08 3.72 5.28
C GLU A 36 7.77 4.12 6.56
N GLY A 37 7.66 3.26 7.55
CA GLY A 37 8.34 3.44 8.83
C GLY A 37 9.83 3.08 8.77
N HIS A 38 10.44 2.97 9.93
CA HIS A 38 11.87 2.68 10.07
C HIS A 38 12.12 1.62 11.14
N GLY A 39 13.37 1.21 11.25
CA GLY A 39 13.81 0.21 12.22
C GLY A 39 13.96 -1.15 11.58
N THR A 40 13.69 -2.17 12.38
CA THR A 40 13.84 -3.56 11.97
C THR A 40 12.61 -4.36 12.36
N ILE A 41 12.41 -5.48 11.67
CA ILE A 41 11.34 -6.42 11.94
C ILE A 41 11.87 -7.84 11.91
N HIS A 42 11.34 -8.70 12.76
CA HIS A 42 11.61 -10.13 12.71
C HIS A 42 10.77 -10.78 11.63
N CYS A 43 11.43 -11.48 10.72
CA CYS A 43 10.78 -12.34 9.74
C CYS A 43 11.35 -13.77 9.80
N ALA A 44 10.84 -14.64 8.94
CA ALA A 44 11.23 -16.05 8.91
C ALA A 44 12.76 -16.27 8.80
N HIS A 45 13.48 -15.31 8.21
CA HIS A 45 14.92 -15.38 7.99
C HIS A 45 15.75 -14.51 8.95
N GLY A 46 15.15 -14.03 10.03
CA GLY A 46 15.81 -13.23 11.05
C GLY A 46 15.42 -11.77 11.05
N LEU A 47 16.26 -10.92 11.63
CA LEU A 47 16.03 -9.50 11.76
C LEU A 47 16.29 -8.80 10.43
N THR A 48 15.31 -8.06 9.96
CA THR A 48 15.34 -7.42 8.64
C THR A 48 15.06 -5.93 8.76
N PRO A 49 15.83 -5.07 8.06
CA PRO A 49 15.57 -3.63 8.08
C PRO A 49 14.29 -3.27 7.32
N ILE A 50 13.68 -2.17 7.74
CA ILE A 50 12.50 -1.58 7.11
C ILE A 50 12.96 -0.39 6.24
N PRO A 51 12.58 -0.31 4.97
CA PRO A 51 11.69 -1.24 4.20
C PRO A 51 12.30 -2.62 4.02
N VAL A 52 11.46 -3.65 4.13
CA VAL A 52 11.93 -5.03 3.92
C VAL A 52 12.32 -5.27 2.47
N PRO A 53 13.21 -6.25 2.18
CA PRO A 53 13.77 -6.43 0.83
C PRO A 53 12.72 -6.59 -0.28
N ALA A 54 11.63 -7.31 -0.01
CA ALA A 54 10.56 -7.48 -1.01
C ALA A 54 9.90 -6.14 -1.36
N VAL A 55 9.69 -5.27 -0.39
CA VAL A 55 9.14 -3.93 -0.61
C VAL A 55 10.12 -3.07 -1.41
N VAL A 56 11.39 -3.10 -1.05
CA VAL A 56 12.45 -2.37 -1.77
C VAL A 56 12.47 -2.80 -3.24
N ASN A 57 12.46 -4.09 -3.50
CA ASN A 57 12.50 -4.62 -4.86
C ASN A 57 11.26 -4.23 -5.67
N LEU A 58 10.09 -4.32 -5.08
CA LEU A 58 8.83 -3.95 -5.73
C LEU A 58 8.78 -2.46 -6.04
N CYS A 59 9.16 -1.62 -5.09
CA CYS A 59 9.17 -0.16 -5.28
C CYS A 59 10.21 0.26 -6.31
N GLN A 60 11.36 -0.40 -6.36
CA GLN A 60 12.36 -0.15 -7.39
C GLN A 60 11.83 -0.53 -8.78
N ALA A 61 11.28 -1.72 -8.91
CA ALA A 61 10.76 -2.21 -10.19
C ALA A 61 9.59 -1.37 -10.72
N GLY A 62 8.71 -0.93 -9.83
CA GLY A 62 7.54 -0.15 -10.18
C GLY A 62 7.75 1.36 -10.13
N ASN A 63 8.95 1.82 -9.79
CA ASN A 63 9.25 3.24 -9.61
C ASN A 63 8.27 3.93 -8.63
N ILE A 64 8.01 3.26 -7.52
CA ILE A 64 7.12 3.78 -6.47
C ILE A 64 7.94 4.60 -5.49
N ALA A 65 7.55 5.85 -5.27
CA ALA A 65 8.18 6.70 -4.27
C ALA A 65 7.80 6.26 -2.86
N LEU A 66 8.76 6.29 -1.95
CA LEU A 66 8.55 6.08 -0.52
C LEU A 66 8.77 7.39 0.22
N THR A 67 7.86 7.73 1.11
CA THR A 67 8.00 8.87 2.02
C THR A 67 8.30 8.32 3.40
N PRO A 68 9.47 8.63 3.98
CA PRO A 68 9.79 8.19 5.35
C PRO A 68 8.80 8.79 6.35
N ALA A 69 8.26 7.92 7.20
CA ALA A 69 7.39 8.31 8.30
C ALA A 69 8.12 8.17 9.64
N PRO A 70 7.88 9.05 10.62
CA PRO A 70 8.54 8.97 11.92
C PRO A 70 7.88 7.90 12.82
N VAL A 71 7.81 6.69 12.32
CA VAL A 71 7.15 5.56 12.96
C VAL A 71 8.10 4.38 13.00
N ALA A 72 8.27 3.79 14.16
CA ALA A 72 9.02 2.55 14.30
C ALA A 72 8.10 1.38 13.92
N GLY A 73 8.40 0.73 12.81
CA GLY A 73 7.63 -0.40 12.34
C GLY A 73 7.38 -0.40 10.84
N GLU A 74 6.88 -1.51 10.36
CA GLU A 74 6.54 -1.71 8.96
C GLU A 74 5.14 -1.15 8.68
N LEU A 75 5.07 -0.16 7.79
CA LEU A 75 3.79 0.37 7.30
C LEU A 75 3.44 -0.20 5.93
N VAL A 76 4.43 -0.52 5.12
CA VAL A 76 4.24 -1.08 3.78
C VAL A 76 4.60 -2.55 3.80
N THR A 77 3.61 -3.41 3.55
CA THR A 77 3.83 -4.85 3.42
C THR A 77 4.16 -5.24 1.99
N PRO A 78 4.81 -6.39 1.76
CA PRO A 78 5.03 -6.88 0.40
C PRO A 78 3.75 -7.01 -0.42
N THR A 79 2.68 -7.51 0.19
CA THR A 79 1.38 -7.63 -0.50
C THR A 79 0.84 -6.26 -0.92
N GLY A 80 0.88 -5.28 -0.02
CA GLY A 80 0.44 -3.92 -0.33
C GLY A 80 1.28 -3.26 -1.42
N ALA A 81 2.60 -3.41 -1.34
CA ALA A 81 3.50 -2.89 -2.37
C ALA A 81 3.25 -3.55 -3.73
N ALA A 82 3.01 -4.85 -3.75
CA ALA A 82 2.71 -5.58 -4.98
C ALA A 82 1.41 -5.08 -5.64
N ILE A 83 0.37 -4.86 -4.84
CA ILE A 83 -0.91 -4.35 -5.33
C ILE A 83 -0.71 -2.95 -5.94
N VAL A 84 -0.04 -2.06 -5.25
CA VAL A 84 0.22 -0.70 -5.75
C VAL A 84 1.06 -0.74 -7.02
N THR A 85 2.12 -1.52 -7.05
CA THR A 85 2.99 -1.65 -8.22
C THR A 85 2.23 -2.16 -9.45
N ALA A 86 1.32 -3.11 -9.25
CA ALA A 86 0.55 -3.71 -10.33
C ALA A 86 -0.57 -2.78 -10.84
N LEU A 87 -1.18 -1.99 -9.98
CA LEU A 87 -2.44 -1.30 -10.29
C LEU A 87 -2.31 0.21 -10.48
N ARG A 88 -1.26 0.84 -9.95
CA ARG A 88 -1.09 2.29 -10.10
C ARG A 88 -1.00 2.69 -11.56
N THR A 89 -1.78 3.68 -11.95
CA THR A 89 -1.76 4.26 -13.29
C THR A 89 -1.09 5.63 -13.34
N SER A 90 -1.03 6.34 -12.21
CA SER A 90 -0.40 7.66 -12.13
C SER A 90 0.15 7.90 -10.73
N GLU A 91 1.20 8.72 -10.66
CA GLU A 91 1.74 9.23 -9.41
C GLU A 91 1.35 10.70 -9.15
N HIS A 92 0.56 11.28 -10.03
CA HIS A 92 0.15 12.68 -9.94
C HIS A 92 -1.36 12.81 -9.81
N LEU A 93 -1.78 13.55 -8.79
CA LEU A 93 -3.18 13.93 -8.64
C LEU A 93 -3.58 14.89 -9.77
N PRO A 94 -4.85 14.87 -10.18
CA PRO A 94 -5.36 15.91 -11.08
C PRO A 94 -5.19 17.29 -10.45
N ALA A 95 -5.06 18.32 -11.28
CA ALA A 95 -4.93 19.71 -10.81
C ALA A 95 -6.16 20.13 -9.97
N ARG A 96 -7.33 19.64 -10.34
CA ARG A 96 -8.57 19.84 -9.60
C ARG A 96 -9.37 18.55 -9.60
N TYR A 97 -9.93 18.21 -8.46
CA TYR A 97 -10.79 17.05 -8.32
C TYR A 97 -11.82 17.27 -7.21
N ARG A 98 -12.91 16.54 -7.28
CA ARG A 98 -13.93 16.50 -6.25
C ARG A 98 -13.95 15.12 -5.63
N ILE A 99 -14.15 15.06 -4.32
CA ILE A 99 -14.20 13.80 -3.59
C ILE A 99 -15.64 13.31 -3.59
N GLU A 100 -15.86 12.12 -4.15
CA GLU A 100 -17.18 11.48 -4.17
C GLU A 100 -17.40 10.58 -2.96
N ALA A 101 -16.36 9.84 -2.56
CA ALA A 101 -16.44 8.91 -1.44
C ALA A 101 -15.06 8.73 -0.80
N VAL A 102 -15.09 8.29 0.46
CA VAL A 102 -13.88 8.03 1.24
C VAL A 102 -14.01 6.66 1.88
N GLY A 103 -12.96 5.85 1.76
CA GLY A 103 -12.87 4.56 2.41
C GLY A 103 -11.65 4.48 3.31
N TYR A 104 -11.77 3.75 4.39
CA TYR A 104 -10.68 3.52 5.35
C TYR A 104 -10.46 2.04 5.55
N GLY A 105 -9.20 1.65 5.61
CA GLY A 105 -8.81 0.30 5.99
C GLY A 105 -7.72 0.35 7.04
N ALA A 106 -7.78 -0.54 8.01
CA ALA A 106 -6.80 -0.60 9.08
C ALA A 106 -6.40 -2.04 9.35
N GLY A 107 -5.12 -2.22 9.61
CA GLY A 107 -4.59 -3.48 10.10
C GLY A 107 -4.76 -3.59 11.62
N LYS A 108 -4.24 -4.68 12.17
CA LYS A 108 -4.35 -4.98 13.61
C LYS A 108 -3.16 -4.44 14.41
N ARG A 109 -2.05 -4.06 13.76
CA ARG A 109 -0.86 -3.58 14.45
C ARG A 109 -1.09 -2.19 15.03
N PRO A 110 -0.77 -1.97 16.31
CA PRO A 110 -0.72 -0.62 16.86
C PRO A 110 0.58 0.07 16.45
N TYR A 111 0.50 1.37 16.17
CA TYR A 111 1.66 2.21 15.89
C TYR A 111 1.62 3.44 16.80
N GLU A 112 2.77 3.81 17.34
CA GLU A 112 2.91 5.11 18.00
C GLU A 112 3.12 6.19 16.93
N GLY A 113 2.40 7.28 17.05
CA GLY A 113 2.57 8.44 16.19
C GLY A 113 1.77 8.42 14.90
N CYS A 114 1.04 7.33 14.63
CA CYS A 114 0.12 7.31 13.48
C CYS A 114 -1.06 6.36 13.72
N SER A 115 -2.10 6.53 12.94
CA SER A 115 -3.32 5.73 13.08
C SER A 115 -3.19 4.30 12.53
N GLY A 116 -2.18 4.06 11.69
CA GLY A 116 -2.06 2.79 10.97
C GLY A 116 -3.17 2.54 9.96
N THR A 117 -3.83 3.60 9.51
CA THR A 117 -4.99 3.53 8.64
C THR A 117 -4.63 3.95 7.22
N LEU A 118 -5.06 3.17 6.24
CA LEU A 118 -5.04 3.56 4.84
C LEU A 118 -6.34 4.26 4.49
N ARG A 119 -6.25 5.44 3.92
CA ARG A 119 -7.40 6.18 3.41
C ARG A 119 -7.39 6.18 1.89
N CYS A 120 -8.49 5.78 1.29
CA CYS A 120 -8.72 5.86 -0.14
C CYS A 120 -9.78 6.90 -0.44
N LEU A 121 -9.51 7.74 -1.42
CA LEU A 121 -10.44 8.73 -1.91
C LEU A 121 -10.91 8.32 -3.30
N LEU A 122 -12.22 8.21 -3.48
CA LEU A 122 -12.82 8.13 -4.80
C LEU A 122 -13.03 9.55 -5.28
N VAL A 123 -12.33 9.92 -6.34
CA VAL A 123 -12.34 11.29 -6.82
C VAL A 123 -12.80 11.37 -8.26
N HIS A 124 -13.30 12.54 -8.62
CA HIS A 124 -13.69 12.87 -9.97
C HIS A 124 -12.87 14.06 -10.43
N ALA A 125 -12.09 13.89 -11.48
CA ALA A 125 -11.28 14.97 -12.01
C ALA A 125 -12.15 15.96 -12.77
N ASP A 126 -11.93 17.25 -12.54
CA ASP A 126 -12.56 18.28 -13.36
C ASP A 126 -11.93 18.26 -14.76
N ALA A 127 -12.76 18.37 -15.75
CA ALA A 127 -12.34 18.42 -17.14
C ALA A 127 -11.60 19.72 -17.45
#